data_4de3c5ed861f23efbb9071dd9dc8637d
#
_entry.id   4de3c5ed861f23efbb9071dd9dc8637d
#
_cell.length_a   1.000
_cell.length_b   1.000
_cell.length_c   1.000
_cell.angle_alpha   90.00
_cell.angle_beta   90.00
_cell.angle_gamma   90.00
#
_symmetry.space_group_name_H-M   'P 1'
#
loop_
_entity.id
_entity.type
_entity.pdbx_description
1 polymer ?
#
loop_
_entity_poly.entity_id
_entity_poly.type
_entity_poly.pdbx_seq_one_letter_code
_entity_poly.pdbx_strand_id
1 'polypeptide(L)'
;MWTYRAKVIRVVDGDTVDVDIDLGFGIWQKNERVRIMGIDTPESRTRDKVEKKFGLASKAMLKRVLGKTTVLKTTINKKGVDMKGKFGRVLGDFLYKGKPVSKLMCREGFAVPYFGGNKACLLYTSP
;
A
#
# COMPACT_ATOMS: atom_id res chain seq x y z
N MET A 1 6.79 13.19 9.07
CA MET A 1 6.37 11.82 8.78
C MET A 1 6.20 11.05 10.06
N TRP A 2 5.12 10.32 10.17
CA TRP A 2 4.72 9.67 11.40
C TRP A 2 4.69 8.16 11.19
N THR A 3 5.08 7.40 12.21
CA THR A 3 5.07 5.93 12.15
C THR A 3 4.12 5.39 13.20
N TYR A 4 3.38 4.37 12.83
CA TYR A 4 2.41 3.71 13.69
C TYR A 4 2.54 2.20 13.55
N ARG A 5 2.22 1.48 14.61
CA ARG A 5 2.00 0.04 14.48
C ARG A 5 0.65 -0.18 13.81
N ALA A 6 0.60 -1.16 12.95
CA ALA A 6 -0.63 -1.50 12.25
C ALA A 6 -0.83 -3.01 12.28
N LYS A 7 -2.08 -3.41 12.52
CA LYS A 7 -2.49 -4.80 12.44
C LYS A 7 -3.13 -5.02 11.09
N VAL A 8 -2.61 -5.96 10.31
CA VAL A 8 -3.11 -6.23 8.97
C VAL A 8 -4.40 -7.03 9.07
N ILE A 9 -5.48 -6.49 8.55
CA ILE A 9 -6.78 -7.14 8.53
C ILE A 9 -6.96 -7.89 7.21
N ARG A 10 -6.68 -7.22 6.08
CA ARG A 10 -6.84 -7.81 4.77
C ARG A 10 -6.01 -7.09 3.74
N VAL A 11 -5.33 -7.84 2.89
CA VAL A 11 -4.67 -7.28 1.71
C VAL A 11 -5.68 -7.30 0.57
N VAL A 12 -6.00 -6.12 0.04
CA VAL A 12 -7.01 -5.98 -1.03
C VAL A 12 -6.37 -6.17 -2.39
N ASP A 13 -5.29 -5.45 -2.64
CA ASP A 13 -4.47 -5.56 -3.85
C ASP A 13 -3.01 -5.40 -3.46
N GLY A 14 -2.11 -5.51 -4.43
CA GLY A 14 -0.68 -5.35 -4.17
C GLY A 14 -0.28 -3.96 -3.68
N ASP A 15 -1.17 -2.99 -3.73
CA ASP A 15 -0.93 -1.61 -3.30
C ASP A 15 -1.98 -1.10 -2.30
N THR A 16 -2.89 -1.95 -1.84
CA THR A 16 -3.99 -1.55 -0.97
C THR A 16 -4.22 -2.57 0.12
N VAL A 17 -4.24 -2.10 1.37
CA VAL A 17 -4.35 -2.96 2.56
C VAL A 17 -5.34 -2.34 3.54
N ASP A 18 -6.20 -3.18 4.13
CA ASP A 18 -7.04 -2.76 5.25
C ASP A 18 -6.33 -3.12 6.56
N VAL A 19 -6.19 -2.14 7.44
CA VAL A 19 -5.46 -2.29 8.69
C VAL A 19 -6.20 -1.63 9.85
N ASP A 20 -5.86 -2.06 11.07
CA ASP A 20 -6.16 -1.33 12.29
C ASP A 20 -4.88 -0.59 12.70
N ILE A 21 -4.96 0.70 12.91
CA ILE A 21 -3.82 1.56 13.23
C ILE A 21 -3.80 1.83 14.73
N ASP A 22 -2.69 1.51 15.38
CA ASP A 22 -2.48 1.79 16.79
C ASP A 22 -2.03 3.24 16.97
N LEU A 23 -2.89 4.05 17.56
CA LEU A 23 -2.61 5.46 17.82
C LEU A 23 -1.95 5.70 19.18
N GLY A 24 -1.72 4.66 19.95
CA GLY A 24 -1.20 4.75 21.29
C GLY A 24 -2.30 4.94 22.33
N PHE A 25 -1.94 4.78 23.61
CA PHE A 25 -2.87 4.93 24.72
C PHE A 25 -4.12 4.02 24.65
N GLY A 26 -4.00 2.88 24.00
CA GLY A 26 -5.13 1.97 23.82
C GLY A 26 -6.15 2.42 22.77
N ILE A 27 -5.83 3.43 21.99
CA ILE A 27 -6.71 3.95 20.95
C ILE A 27 -6.33 3.35 19.61
N TRP A 28 -7.31 2.80 18.90
CA TRP A 28 -7.12 2.18 17.60
C TRP A 28 -8.04 2.82 16.57
N GLN A 29 -7.48 3.12 15.41
CA GLN A 29 -8.25 3.51 14.24
C GLN A 29 -8.56 2.24 13.47
N LYS A 30 -9.79 1.76 13.58
CA LYS A 30 -10.18 0.46 13.05
C LYS A 30 -10.51 0.51 11.57
N ASN A 31 -10.12 -0.54 10.88
CA ASN A 31 -10.60 -0.85 9.53
C ASN A 31 -10.28 0.27 8.53
N GLU A 32 -9.08 0.80 8.59
CA GLU A 32 -8.63 1.85 7.67
C GLU A 32 -8.03 1.26 6.42
N ARG A 33 -8.46 1.74 5.28
CA ARG A 33 -7.90 1.34 4.00
C ARG A 33 -6.69 2.20 3.67
N VAL A 34 -5.54 1.56 3.52
CA VAL A 34 -4.28 2.22 3.22
C VAL A 34 -3.90 1.94 1.77
N ARG A 35 -3.66 3.02 1.02
CA ARG A 35 -3.09 2.96 -0.33
C ARG A 35 -1.59 3.24 -0.20
N ILE A 36 -0.77 2.32 -0.67
CA ILE A 36 0.68 2.51 -0.63
C ILE A 36 1.06 3.59 -1.63
N MET A 37 1.75 4.62 -1.13
CA MET A 37 2.17 5.76 -1.94
C MET A 37 3.32 5.40 -2.89
N GLY A 38 3.32 6.06 -4.03
CA GLY A 38 4.46 6.02 -4.94
C GLY A 38 4.54 4.80 -5.83
N ILE A 39 3.59 3.87 -5.72
CA ILE A 39 3.57 2.68 -6.59
C ILE A 39 2.18 2.42 -7.15
N ASP A 40 2.15 1.59 -8.17
CA ASP A 40 0.94 1.04 -8.72
C ASP A 40 1.17 -0.44 -9.02
N THR A 41 0.14 -1.26 -8.85
CA THR A 41 0.20 -2.69 -9.11
C THR A 41 -0.96 -3.10 -10.03
N PRO A 42 -0.82 -4.23 -10.74
CA PRO A 42 -1.95 -4.75 -11.52
C PRO A 42 -3.12 -5.11 -10.61
N GLU A 43 -4.32 -4.93 -11.13
CA GLU A 43 -5.54 -5.24 -10.37
C GLU A 43 -5.74 -6.75 -10.27
N SER A 44 -6.10 -7.21 -9.07
CA SER A 44 -6.38 -8.63 -8.84
C SER A 44 -7.81 -9.03 -9.14
N ARG A 45 -8.72 -8.04 -9.28
CA ARG A 45 -10.15 -8.27 -9.52
C ARG A 45 -10.61 -7.80 -10.89
N THR A 46 -9.73 -7.80 -11.85
CA THR A 46 -10.04 -7.45 -13.24
C THR A 46 -10.53 -8.66 -14.02
N ARG A 47 -11.23 -8.41 -15.13
CA ARG A 47 -11.63 -9.47 -16.07
C ARG A 47 -10.49 -9.87 -17.00
N ASP A 48 -9.45 -9.05 -17.13
CA ASP A 48 -8.27 -9.36 -17.91
C ASP A 48 -7.48 -10.44 -17.18
N LYS A 49 -7.40 -11.63 -17.78
CA LYS A 49 -6.76 -12.79 -17.16
C LYS A 49 -5.26 -12.58 -16.91
N VAL A 50 -4.59 -11.88 -17.82
CA VAL A 50 -3.15 -11.61 -17.68
C VAL A 50 -2.92 -10.62 -16.55
N GLU A 51 -3.64 -9.52 -16.53
CA GLU A 51 -3.53 -8.52 -15.46
C GLU A 51 -3.89 -9.13 -14.12
N LYS A 52 -4.94 -9.95 -14.07
CA LYS A 52 -5.35 -10.64 -12.84
C LYS A 52 -4.25 -11.53 -12.29
N LYS A 53 -3.55 -12.27 -13.15
CA LYS A 53 -2.45 -13.13 -12.74
C LYS A 53 -1.35 -12.33 -12.06
N PHE A 54 -0.95 -11.22 -12.63
CA PHE A 54 0.08 -10.35 -12.05
C PHE A 54 -0.44 -9.63 -10.80
N GLY A 55 -1.70 -9.25 -10.80
CA GLY A 55 -2.35 -8.64 -9.63
C GLY A 55 -2.38 -9.58 -8.43
N LEU A 56 -2.72 -10.83 -8.65
CA LEU A 56 -2.73 -11.84 -7.59
C LEU A 56 -1.31 -12.13 -7.07
N ALA A 57 -0.32 -12.12 -7.95
CA ALA A 57 1.07 -12.30 -7.56
C ALA A 57 1.56 -11.14 -6.69
N SER A 58 1.24 -9.91 -7.06
CA SER A 58 1.59 -8.72 -6.27
C SER A 58 0.90 -8.74 -4.91
N LYS A 59 -0.38 -9.11 -4.88
CA LYS A 59 -1.14 -9.26 -3.64
C LYS A 59 -0.52 -10.31 -2.72
N ALA A 60 -0.13 -11.45 -3.25
CA ALA A 60 0.49 -12.52 -2.47
C ALA A 60 1.84 -12.08 -1.91
N MET A 61 2.63 -11.37 -2.69
CA MET A 61 3.90 -10.82 -2.24
C MET A 61 3.70 -9.85 -1.07
N LEU A 62 2.73 -8.95 -1.18
CA LEU A 62 2.44 -7.99 -0.13
C LEU A 62 2.00 -8.68 1.16
N LYS A 63 1.14 -9.70 1.07
CA LYS A 63 0.73 -10.50 2.23
C LYS A 63 1.93 -11.10 2.94
N ARG A 64 2.87 -11.67 2.20
CA ARG A 64 4.05 -12.32 2.75
C ARG A 64 4.96 -11.32 3.45
N VAL A 65 5.13 -10.14 2.86
CA VAL A 65 6.01 -9.11 3.40
C VAL A 65 5.41 -8.48 4.65
N LEU A 66 4.13 -8.18 4.67
CA LEU A 66 3.49 -7.50 5.80
C LEU A 66 3.26 -8.42 6.99
N GLY A 67 2.87 -9.67 6.76
CA GLY A 67 2.51 -10.57 7.85
C GLY A 67 1.26 -10.11 8.58
N LYS A 68 1.19 -10.38 9.89
CA LYS A 68 0.03 -10.02 10.72
C LYS A 68 0.11 -8.60 11.26
N THR A 69 1.32 -8.13 11.54
CA THR A 69 1.57 -6.80 12.08
C THR A 69 2.70 -6.15 11.30
N THR A 70 2.63 -4.84 11.16
CA THR A 70 3.62 -4.11 10.40
C THR A 70 3.74 -2.70 10.94
N VAL A 71 4.64 -1.90 10.38
CA VAL A 71 4.79 -0.49 10.71
C VAL A 71 4.29 0.32 9.53
N LEU A 72 3.35 1.21 9.79
CA LEU A 72 2.82 2.15 8.81
C LEU A 72 3.53 3.47 8.96
N LYS A 73 4.03 4.00 7.86
CA LYS A 73 4.65 5.31 7.78
C LYS A 73 3.79 6.20 6.91
N THR A 74 3.29 7.29 7.46
CA THR A 74 2.38 8.17 6.73
C THR A 74 2.74 9.62 6.98
N THR A 75 2.36 10.50 6.05
CA THR A 75 2.46 11.93 6.23
C THR A 75 1.14 12.43 6.78
N ILE A 76 1.21 13.14 7.89
CA ILE A 76 0.05 13.84 8.42
C ILE A 76 0.20 15.29 8.04
N ASN A 77 -0.77 15.83 7.34
CA ASN A 77 -0.70 17.24 7.04
C ASN A 77 -1.10 18.07 8.26
N LYS A 78 -0.96 19.39 8.13
CA LYS A 78 -1.17 20.33 9.24
C LYS A 78 -2.56 20.27 9.84
N LYS A 79 -3.55 19.79 9.11
CA LYS A 79 -4.94 19.72 9.57
C LYS A 79 -5.32 18.40 10.20
N GLY A 80 -4.43 17.42 10.16
CA GLY A 80 -4.70 16.10 10.73
C GLY A 80 -5.76 15.30 10.00
N VAL A 81 -6.40 15.86 8.98
CA VAL A 81 -7.44 15.19 8.22
C VAL A 81 -6.95 14.66 6.89
N ASP A 82 -5.77 15.06 6.47
CA ASP A 82 -5.25 14.75 5.14
C ASP A 82 -4.37 13.51 5.12
N MET A 83 -4.46 12.69 6.13
CA MET A 83 -3.97 11.33 6.06
C MET A 83 -4.75 10.54 5.00
N LYS A 84 -5.98 10.97 4.72
CA LYS A 84 -6.85 10.28 3.77
C LYS A 84 -6.73 10.93 2.40
N GLY A 85 -6.41 10.12 1.42
CA GLY A 85 -6.44 10.53 0.02
C GLY A 85 -7.86 10.50 -0.52
N LYS A 86 -7.97 10.60 -1.84
CA LYS A 86 -9.26 10.47 -2.51
C LYS A 86 -9.92 9.14 -2.12
N PHE A 87 -11.24 9.14 -2.03
CA PHE A 87 -12.04 7.95 -1.70
C PHE A 87 -11.88 7.45 -0.27
N GLY A 88 -11.45 8.33 0.65
CA GLY A 88 -11.36 7.99 2.07
C GLY A 88 -10.24 7.02 2.41
N ARG A 89 -9.22 6.91 1.59
CA ARG A 89 -8.08 6.04 1.86
C ARG A 89 -6.97 6.81 2.54
N VAL A 90 -6.29 6.13 3.48
CA VAL A 90 -5.07 6.67 4.07
C VAL A 90 -3.92 6.44 3.08
N LEU A 91 -3.11 7.47 2.86
CA LEU A 91 -1.94 7.36 2.00
C LEU A 91 -0.70 7.14 2.86
N GLY A 92 0.06 6.10 2.58
CA GLY A 92 1.23 5.79 3.37
C GLY A 92 2.08 4.70 2.75
N ASP A 93 3.07 4.25 3.49
CA ASP A 93 3.92 3.14 3.10
C ASP A 93 4.11 2.26 4.33
N PHE A 94 4.51 1.04 4.12
CA PHE A 94 4.84 0.12 5.21
C PHE A 94 6.35 -0.09 5.25
N LEU A 95 6.86 -0.45 6.41
CA LEU A 95 8.27 -0.75 6.58
C LEU A 95 8.47 -2.24 6.81
N TYR A 96 9.38 -2.83 6.04
CA TYR A 96 9.80 -4.21 6.19
C TYR A 96 11.28 -4.22 6.50
N LYS A 97 11.64 -4.63 7.72
CA LYS A 97 13.02 -4.61 8.20
C LYS A 97 13.66 -3.24 8.02
N GLY A 98 12.89 -2.18 8.30
CA GLY A 98 13.34 -0.80 8.20
C GLY A 98 13.36 -0.21 6.79
N LYS A 99 12.91 -0.96 5.78
CA LYS A 99 12.92 -0.50 4.39
C LYS A 99 11.50 -0.30 3.87
N PRO A 100 11.25 0.70 3.02
CA PRO A 100 9.92 0.92 2.46
C PRO A 100 9.46 -0.25 1.60
N VAL A 101 8.26 -0.73 1.86
CA VAL A 101 7.67 -1.82 1.09
C VAL A 101 7.42 -1.40 -0.36
N SER A 102 7.09 -0.13 -0.60
CA SER A 102 6.93 0.39 -1.96
C SER A 102 8.17 0.15 -2.81
N LYS A 103 9.35 0.44 -2.28
CA LYS A 103 10.60 0.20 -3.00
C LYS A 103 10.88 -1.28 -3.19
N LEU A 104 10.57 -2.09 -2.19
CA LEU A 104 10.75 -3.53 -2.27
C LEU A 104 9.88 -4.12 -3.38
N MET A 105 8.62 -3.71 -3.46
CA MET A 105 7.69 -4.19 -4.50
C MET A 105 8.17 -3.81 -5.89
N CYS A 106 8.66 -2.59 -6.07
CA CYS A 106 9.21 -2.16 -7.35
C CYS A 106 10.48 -2.94 -7.73
N ARG A 107 11.38 -3.11 -6.78
CA ARG A 107 12.64 -3.83 -7.01
C ARG A 107 12.40 -5.28 -7.42
N GLU A 108 11.41 -5.93 -6.81
CA GLU A 108 11.10 -7.33 -7.10
C GLU A 108 10.17 -7.50 -8.32
N GLY A 109 9.80 -6.40 -8.98
CA GLY A 109 9.00 -6.46 -10.19
C GLY A 109 7.50 -6.63 -9.97
N PHE A 110 7.01 -6.44 -8.75
CA PHE A 110 5.58 -6.59 -8.44
C PHE A 110 4.81 -5.27 -8.52
N ALA A 111 5.50 -4.15 -8.69
CA ALA A 111 4.89 -2.83 -8.78
C ALA A 111 5.72 -1.94 -9.68
N VAL A 112 5.10 -0.86 -10.14
CA VAL A 112 5.79 0.18 -10.91
C VAL A 112 5.66 1.50 -10.16
N PRO A 113 6.64 2.42 -10.31
CA PRO A 113 6.52 3.75 -9.70
C PRO A 113 5.30 4.48 -10.24
N TYR A 114 4.63 5.21 -9.35
CA TYR A 114 3.43 5.96 -9.71
C TYR A 114 3.47 7.34 -9.06
N PHE A 115 3.38 8.38 -9.86
CA PHE A 115 3.50 9.76 -9.41
C PHE A 115 2.23 10.57 -9.69
N GLY A 116 1.09 9.89 -9.77
CA GLY A 116 -0.17 10.56 -10.05
C GLY A 116 -0.41 10.83 -11.53
N GLY A 117 0.47 10.35 -12.40
CA GLY A 117 0.35 10.53 -13.83
C GLY A 117 -0.41 9.41 -14.53
N ASN A 118 -0.22 9.33 -15.83
CA ASN A 118 -0.86 8.31 -16.64
C ASN A 118 -0.21 6.94 -16.37
N LYS A 119 -1.00 6.02 -15.89
CA LYS A 119 -0.56 4.66 -15.57
C LYS A 119 0.06 3.95 -16.79
N ALA A 120 -0.50 4.14 -17.97
CA ALA A 120 0.00 3.50 -19.19
C ALA A 120 1.44 3.93 -19.51
N CYS A 121 1.77 5.21 -19.28
CA CYS A 121 3.13 5.70 -19.49
C CYS A 121 4.12 5.00 -18.55
N LEU A 122 3.73 4.79 -17.31
CA LEU A 122 4.59 4.11 -16.34
C LEU A 122 4.84 2.65 -16.72
N LEU A 123 3.83 1.97 -17.24
CA LEU A 123 3.97 0.58 -17.68
C LEU A 123 4.95 0.46 -18.86
N TYR A 124 4.95 1.42 -19.77
CA TYR A 124 5.86 1.40 -20.91
C TYR A 124 7.29 1.73 -20.54
N THR A 125 7.51 2.48 -19.46
CA THR A 125 8.85 2.80 -19.01
C THR A 125 9.43 1.75 -18.07
N SER A 126 8.61 0.82 -17.61
CA SER A 126 9.06 -0.27 -16.77
C SER A 126 9.92 -1.25 -17.60
N PRO A 127 11.12 -1.59 -17.14
CA PRO A 127 11.95 -2.56 -17.85
C PRO A 127 11.35 -3.96 -17.86
#